data_0a2675e64697d31864534f6d1a6d4667
#
_entry.id   0a2675e64697d31864534f6d1a6d4667
#
_cell.length_a   1.000
_cell.length_b   1.000
_cell.length_c   1.000
_cell.angle_alpha   90.00
_cell.angle_beta   90.00
_cell.angle_gamma   90.00
#
_symmetry.space_group_name_H-M   'P 1'
#
loop_
_entity.id
_entity.type
_entity.pdbx_description
1 polymer ?
#
loop_
_entity_poly.entity_id
_entity_poly.type
_entity_poly.pdbx_seq_one_letter_code
_entity_poly.pdbx_strand_id
1 'polypeptide(L)'
;SPVGANLGESTFESNLDRHPTSREGITCVVCHRINKAYNKVSGRLALVEGGLTAPVFGPEGNAGVKDVLDKPEQFRVVTEEKEPGRKIHNKAEVFAPIKSSTFCGSCHDVTLFNGFRLEEAFSEYRMSPAAAKGITCQDCHMGKIEGKPSGYAEGPAAVIGDVPTKTRKLTRHLFSGPDYPIVHPGIFPHNQKAAEFKTMREWLQFKHKEGWGTDKFEDAIPAGYKFPKPWQSVDDRYDAREILKEQFELLEFAKRARLEVLRNGYKLDDVVVDRADVGGLAFRVKVRNGTDGHNVPTGFTGERLVWLQVTVKDRDGNVVFLSGDRDANGD
;
A
#
# COMPACT_ATOMS: atom_id res chain seq x y z
N SER A 1 -7.61 5.32 9.68
CA SER A 1 -7.66 3.84 9.65
C SER A 1 -9.06 3.35 9.98
N PRO A 2 -9.57 2.31 9.30
CA PRO A 2 -10.85 1.70 9.65
C PRO A 2 -10.87 1.13 11.07
N VAL A 3 -9.74 0.67 11.59
CA VAL A 3 -9.63 0.17 12.98
C VAL A 3 -9.84 1.32 13.96
N GLY A 4 -9.12 2.44 13.80
CA GLY A 4 -9.30 3.61 14.65
C GLY A 4 -10.73 4.14 14.65
N ALA A 5 -11.35 4.21 13.46
CA ALA A 5 -12.74 4.64 13.34
C ALA A 5 -13.73 3.69 14.06
N ASN A 6 -13.52 2.36 13.99
CA ASN A 6 -14.35 1.39 14.72
C ASN A 6 -14.15 1.46 16.24
N LEU A 7 -12.96 1.87 16.70
CA LEU A 7 -12.67 2.08 18.13
C LEU A 7 -13.14 3.46 18.64
N GLY A 8 -13.85 4.22 17.82
CA GLY A 8 -14.44 5.49 18.21
C GLY A 8 -13.50 6.68 18.14
N GLU A 9 -12.36 6.57 17.47
CA GLU A 9 -11.44 7.69 17.31
C GLU A 9 -12.04 8.79 16.43
N SER A 10 -11.92 10.04 16.85
CA SER A 10 -12.49 11.19 16.16
C SER A 10 -11.86 11.40 14.77
N THR A 11 -12.68 11.63 13.75
CA THR A 11 -12.22 12.02 12.41
C THR A 11 -11.64 13.42 12.36
N PHE A 12 -11.92 14.25 13.35
CA PHE A 12 -11.47 15.65 13.42
C PHE A 12 -10.21 15.84 14.25
N GLU A 13 -9.69 14.78 14.86
CA GLU A 13 -8.45 14.83 15.62
C GLU A 13 -7.24 14.92 14.70
N SER A 14 -6.21 15.67 15.14
CA SER A 14 -4.95 15.78 14.42
C SER A 14 -4.27 14.41 14.26
N ASN A 15 -3.78 14.09 13.07
CA ASN A 15 -2.99 12.88 12.86
C ASN A 15 -1.72 12.79 13.72
N LEU A 16 -1.25 13.93 14.24
CA LEU A 16 -0.12 13.99 15.16
C LEU A 16 -0.43 13.41 16.54
N ASP A 17 -1.70 13.46 16.93
CA ASP A 17 -2.16 13.12 18.28
C ASP A 17 -2.96 11.80 18.32
N ARG A 18 -3.24 11.21 17.14
CA ARG A 18 -3.95 9.92 17.03
C ARG A 18 -3.15 8.76 17.58
N HIS A 19 -3.87 7.77 18.09
CA HIS A 19 -3.28 6.50 18.44
C HIS A 19 -2.53 5.86 17.24
N PRO A 20 -1.37 5.21 17.46
CA PRO A 20 -0.60 4.57 16.38
C PRO A 20 -1.41 3.69 15.45
N THR A 21 -2.37 2.91 15.98
CA THR A 21 -3.30 2.05 15.22
C THR A 21 -4.02 2.79 14.09
N SER A 22 -4.35 4.08 14.29
CA SER A 22 -4.99 4.90 13.25
C SER A 22 -4.07 5.23 12.08
N ARG A 23 -2.76 5.06 12.25
CA ARG A 23 -1.75 5.29 11.22
C ARG A 23 -1.30 4.03 10.50
N GLU A 24 -1.72 2.86 10.95
CA GLU A 24 -1.37 1.56 10.33
C GLU A 24 -1.98 1.35 8.93
N GLY A 25 -3.00 2.14 8.56
CA GLY A 25 -3.72 1.95 7.29
C GLY A 25 -4.63 0.72 7.32
N ILE A 26 -4.58 -0.07 6.27
CA ILE A 26 -5.34 -1.33 6.15
C ILE A 26 -4.44 -2.48 6.55
N THR A 27 -4.62 -2.98 7.77
CA THR A 27 -3.89 -4.14 8.31
C THR A 27 -4.70 -5.42 8.14
N CYS A 28 -4.11 -6.56 8.50
CA CYS A 28 -4.75 -7.87 8.43
C CYS A 28 -6.11 -7.90 9.11
N VAL A 29 -6.23 -7.25 10.28
CA VAL A 29 -7.46 -7.22 11.07
C VAL A 29 -8.61 -6.50 10.37
N VAL A 30 -8.34 -5.52 9.49
CA VAL A 30 -9.41 -4.85 8.75
C VAL A 30 -10.19 -5.82 7.89
N CYS A 31 -9.51 -6.70 7.13
CA CYS A 31 -10.17 -7.66 6.27
C CYS A 31 -10.59 -8.93 7.02
N HIS A 32 -9.72 -9.43 7.91
CA HIS A 32 -9.92 -10.72 8.57
C HIS A 32 -10.70 -10.65 9.89
N ARG A 33 -11.27 -9.49 10.21
CA ARG A 33 -12.24 -9.31 11.32
C ARG A 33 -13.63 -8.85 10.84
N ILE A 34 -13.88 -8.91 9.54
CA ILE A 34 -15.20 -8.67 8.95
C ILE A 34 -15.88 -10.02 8.77
N ASN A 35 -17.07 -10.18 9.33
CA ASN A 35 -17.88 -11.41 9.21
C ASN A 35 -19.28 -11.18 8.63
N LYS A 36 -19.57 -9.95 8.23
CA LYS A 36 -20.88 -9.58 7.62
C LYS A 36 -20.62 -8.82 6.34
N ALA A 37 -21.27 -9.26 5.27
CA ALA A 37 -21.36 -8.53 4.02
C ALA A 37 -22.45 -7.47 4.13
N TYR A 38 -22.06 -6.21 4.17
CA TYR A 38 -23.03 -5.11 4.23
C TYR A 38 -23.60 -4.76 2.87
N ASN A 39 -22.99 -5.18 1.77
CA ASN A 39 -23.32 -4.81 0.39
C ASN A 39 -23.52 -3.29 0.21
N LYS A 40 -22.75 -2.51 0.96
CA LYS A 40 -22.76 -1.05 0.93
C LYS A 40 -21.36 -0.56 0.62
N VAL A 41 -21.33 0.54 -0.11
CA VAL A 41 -20.12 1.30 -0.47
C VAL A 41 -19.77 2.32 0.61
N SER A 42 -18.73 3.12 0.37
CA SER A 42 -18.29 4.21 1.23
C SER A 42 -17.75 3.77 2.59
N GLY A 43 -17.04 2.64 2.64
CA GLY A 43 -16.31 2.18 3.81
C GLY A 43 -17.16 1.77 5.01
N ARG A 44 -18.42 1.43 4.78
CA ARG A 44 -19.35 0.99 5.84
C ARG A 44 -19.06 -0.45 6.24
N LEU A 45 -18.10 -0.62 7.11
CA LEU A 45 -17.65 -1.90 7.64
C LEU A 45 -17.94 -1.99 9.14
N ALA A 46 -18.12 -3.21 9.63
CA ALA A 46 -18.11 -3.49 11.06
C ALA A 46 -17.04 -4.56 11.34
N LEU A 47 -16.09 -4.22 12.16
CA LEU A 47 -15.06 -5.14 12.62
C LEU A 47 -15.58 -5.89 13.85
N VAL A 48 -15.32 -7.19 13.89
CA VAL A 48 -15.57 -8.00 15.09
C VAL A 48 -14.42 -7.76 16.07
N GLU A 49 -14.76 -7.30 17.25
CA GLU A 49 -13.78 -7.08 18.32
C GLU A 49 -13.16 -8.40 18.79
N GLY A 50 -11.98 -8.33 19.36
CA GLY A 50 -11.28 -9.47 19.94
C GLY A 50 -9.76 -9.32 19.91
N GLY A 51 -9.08 -10.00 20.83
CA GLY A 51 -7.62 -10.09 20.92
C GLY A 51 -6.99 -10.93 19.80
N LEU A 52 -5.70 -11.18 19.89
CA LEU A 52 -4.94 -11.96 18.90
C LEU A 52 -5.44 -13.39 18.75
N THR A 53 -5.92 -13.98 19.85
CA THR A 53 -6.41 -15.38 19.89
C THR A 53 -7.84 -15.56 19.40
N ALA A 54 -8.60 -14.48 19.25
CA ALA A 54 -9.98 -14.54 18.77
C ALA A 54 -10.05 -15.01 17.30
N PRO A 55 -11.21 -15.55 16.85
CA PRO A 55 -11.39 -16.07 15.50
C PRO A 55 -11.09 -15.04 14.41
N VAL A 56 -10.53 -15.49 13.30
CA VAL A 56 -10.39 -14.70 12.07
C VAL A 56 -11.30 -15.23 10.97
N PHE A 57 -11.61 -14.38 10.00
CA PHE A 57 -12.52 -14.71 8.90
C PHE A 57 -11.75 -14.72 7.59
N GLY A 58 -11.94 -15.78 6.81
CA GLY A 58 -11.17 -15.97 5.59
C GLY A 58 -11.91 -16.78 4.53
N PRO A 59 -11.30 -16.96 3.35
CA PRO A 59 -11.97 -17.60 2.24
C PRO A 59 -12.19 -19.11 2.41
N GLU A 60 -11.36 -19.79 3.17
CA GLU A 60 -11.29 -21.26 3.23
C GLU A 60 -11.54 -21.83 4.63
N GLY A 61 -11.75 -20.97 5.63
CA GLY A 61 -12.01 -21.41 6.99
C GLY A 61 -10.83 -22.12 7.65
N ASN A 62 -11.16 -23.09 8.49
CA ASN A 62 -10.27 -23.63 9.51
C ASN A 62 -9.16 -24.57 9.02
N ALA A 63 -9.18 -25.04 7.77
CA ALA A 63 -8.27 -26.12 7.32
C ALA A 63 -6.78 -25.80 7.52
N GLY A 64 -6.34 -24.59 7.16
CA GLY A 64 -4.94 -24.17 7.34
C GLY A 64 -4.53 -23.93 8.77
N VAL A 65 -5.41 -23.37 9.56
CA VAL A 65 -5.19 -23.11 11.00
C VAL A 65 -5.23 -24.41 11.80
N LYS A 66 -6.17 -25.29 11.46
CA LYS A 66 -6.30 -26.58 12.13
C LYS A 66 -5.01 -27.41 12.08
N ASP A 67 -4.31 -27.43 10.96
CA ASP A 67 -3.04 -28.16 10.85
C ASP A 67 -1.97 -27.65 11.83
N VAL A 68 -1.99 -26.35 12.15
CA VAL A 68 -1.11 -25.74 13.16
C VAL A 68 -1.59 -26.02 14.57
N LEU A 69 -2.89 -25.90 14.81
CA LEU A 69 -3.49 -26.12 16.13
C LEU A 69 -3.44 -27.58 16.58
N ASP A 70 -3.49 -28.54 15.63
CA ASP A 70 -3.34 -29.97 15.93
C ASP A 70 -1.89 -30.37 16.29
N LYS A 71 -0.92 -29.45 16.11
CA LYS A 71 0.51 -29.68 16.35
C LYS A 71 1.16 -28.53 17.15
N PRO A 72 0.59 -28.19 18.33
CA PRO A 72 1.03 -27.02 19.08
C PRO A 72 2.49 -27.11 19.51
N GLU A 73 2.99 -28.29 19.84
CA GLU A 73 4.38 -28.54 20.22
C GLU A 73 5.35 -28.24 19.06
N GLN A 74 4.98 -28.65 17.84
CA GLN A 74 5.81 -28.41 16.66
C GLN A 74 5.91 -26.93 16.32
N PHE A 75 4.80 -26.21 16.35
CA PHE A 75 4.72 -24.80 15.99
C PHE A 75 4.94 -23.86 17.19
N ARG A 76 4.96 -24.38 18.41
CA ARG A 76 5.09 -23.61 19.67
C ARG A 76 4.09 -22.48 19.75
N VAL A 77 2.82 -22.78 19.51
CA VAL A 77 1.72 -21.83 19.50
C VAL A 77 0.76 -22.06 20.65
N VAL A 78 0.12 -20.98 21.08
CA VAL A 78 -0.92 -21.00 22.12
C VAL A 78 -2.14 -20.23 21.64
N THR A 79 -3.33 -20.67 22.04
CA THR A 79 -4.62 -20.04 21.67
C THR A 79 -5.27 -19.28 22.83
N GLU A 80 -4.72 -19.40 24.03
CA GLU A 80 -5.20 -18.68 25.20
C GLU A 80 -4.38 -17.39 25.40
N GLU A 81 -5.08 -16.29 25.65
CA GLU A 81 -4.46 -14.96 25.70
C GLU A 81 -3.46 -14.79 26.84
N LYS A 82 -3.72 -15.44 27.97
CA LYS A 82 -2.89 -15.38 29.18
C LYS A 82 -1.77 -16.45 29.23
N GLU A 83 -1.83 -17.45 28.36
CA GLU A 83 -0.82 -18.48 28.30
C GLU A 83 0.49 -17.95 27.72
N PRO A 84 1.65 -18.22 28.31
CA PRO A 84 2.93 -17.81 27.74
C PRO A 84 3.23 -18.59 26.45
N GLY A 85 3.69 -17.89 25.42
CA GLY A 85 4.00 -18.50 24.13
C GLY A 85 3.60 -17.63 22.95
N ARG A 86 3.80 -18.16 21.74
CA ARG A 86 3.43 -17.48 20.50
C ARG A 86 1.92 -17.58 20.30
N LYS A 87 1.26 -16.43 20.37
CA LYS A 87 -0.19 -16.34 20.18
C LYS A 87 -0.58 -16.60 18.73
N ILE A 88 -1.65 -17.39 18.57
CA ILE A 88 -2.33 -17.58 17.29
C ILE A 88 -3.84 -17.52 17.52
N HIS A 89 -4.59 -17.10 16.51
CA HIS A 89 -6.05 -17.17 16.53
C HIS A 89 -6.53 -18.62 16.67
N ASN A 90 -7.53 -18.82 17.51
CA ASN A 90 -8.02 -20.16 17.88
C ASN A 90 -8.86 -20.82 16.78
N LYS A 91 -9.32 -20.06 15.77
CA LYS A 91 -10.17 -20.54 14.68
C LYS A 91 -10.07 -19.63 13.48
N ALA A 92 -10.22 -20.20 12.28
CA ALA A 92 -10.52 -19.46 11.07
C ALA A 92 -11.90 -19.87 10.56
N GLU A 93 -12.79 -18.90 10.39
CA GLU A 93 -14.15 -19.12 9.89
C GLU A 93 -14.28 -18.73 8.43
N VAL A 94 -15.16 -19.42 7.70
CA VAL A 94 -15.41 -19.12 6.30
C VAL A 94 -16.19 -17.82 6.19
N PHE A 95 -15.63 -16.88 5.43
CA PHE A 95 -16.30 -15.67 5.00
C PHE A 95 -16.16 -15.52 3.48
N ALA A 96 -17.05 -16.18 2.73
CA ALA A 96 -16.98 -16.24 1.27
C ALA A 96 -16.93 -14.86 0.56
N PRO A 97 -17.58 -13.79 1.05
CA PRO A 97 -17.52 -12.48 0.41
C PRO A 97 -16.11 -11.90 0.23
N ILE A 98 -15.12 -12.30 1.03
CA ILE A 98 -13.73 -11.84 0.91
C ILE A 98 -13.09 -12.21 -0.45
N LYS A 99 -13.64 -13.21 -1.14
CA LYS A 99 -13.21 -13.62 -2.50
C LYS A 99 -13.85 -12.80 -3.63
N SER A 100 -14.84 -11.99 -3.32
CA SER A 100 -15.59 -11.24 -4.34
C SER A 100 -15.09 -9.82 -4.49
N SER A 101 -15.18 -9.26 -5.70
CA SER A 101 -14.89 -7.84 -5.95
C SER A 101 -15.77 -6.91 -5.12
N THR A 102 -16.96 -7.34 -4.72
CA THR A 102 -17.85 -6.58 -3.84
C THR A 102 -17.21 -6.28 -2.49
N PHE A 103 -16.36 -7.16 -1.99
CA PHE A 103 -15.60 -6.91 -0.76
C PHE A 103 -14.69 -5.70 -0.92
N CYS A 104 -13.94 -5.61 -2.02
CA CYS A 104 -13.09 -4.46 -2.34
C CYS A 104 -13.95 -3.20 -2.57
N GLY A 105 -15.06 -3.34 -3.28
CA GLY A 105 -16.02 -2.27 -3.56
C GLY A 105 -16.65 -1.64 -2.32
N SER A 106 -16.63 -2.29 -1.18
CA SER A 106 -17.09 -1.68 0.07
C SER A 106 -16.28 -0.44 0.47
N CYS A 107 -15.01 -0.36 0.06
CA CYS A 107 -14.13 0.79 0.27
C CYS A 107 -13.80 1.53 -1.03
N HIS A 108 -13.66 0.78 -2.16
CA HIS A 108 -13.28 1.32 -3.46
C HIS A 108 -14.47 1.75 -4.32
N ASP A 109 -15.46 2.35 -3.69
CA ASP A 109 -16.59 3.07 -4.28
C ASP A 109 -17.16 4.03 -3.24
N VAL A 110 -16.79 5.30 -3.34
CA VAL A 110 -17.08 6.28 -2.29
C VAL A 110 -17.89 7.44 -2.85
N THR A 111 -19.04 7.68 -2.22
CA THR A 111 -19.87 8.86 -2.45
C THR A 111 -19.96 9.66 -1.16
N LEU A 112 -19.60 10.93 -1.21
CA LEU A 112 -19.71 11.85 -0.09
C LEU A 112 -21.18 12.24 0.19
N PHE A 113 -21.43 12.83 1.36
CA PHE A 113 -22.76 13.25 1.77
C PHE A 113 -23.41 14.29 0.84
N ASN A 114 -22.58 15.10 0.17
CA ASN A 114 -23.03 16.07 -0.83
C ASN A 114 -23.32 15.47 -2.22
N GLY A 115 -23.21 14.14 -2.36
CA GLY A 115 -23.43 13.43 -3.61
C GLY A 115 -22.21 13.36 -4.52
N PHE A 116 -21.09 13.99 -4.16
CA PHE A 116 -19.86 13.92 -4.93
C PHE A 116 -19.29 12.50 -4.94
N ARG A 117 -19.03 11.97 -6.14
CA ARG A 117 -18.39 10.67 -6.35
C ARG A 117 -16.88 10.85 -6.18
N LEU A 118 -16.38 10.48 -5.02
CA LEU A 118 -14.97 10.64 -4.66
C LEU A 118 -14.11 9.53 -5.27
N GLU A 119 -14.62 8.32 -5.27
CA GLU A 119 -13.95 7.14 -5.81
C GLU A 119 -14.93 6.24 -6.54
N GLU A 120 -14.56 5.73 -7.73
CA GLU A 120 -15.44 4.99 -8.63
C GLU A 120 -14.87 3.66 -9.14
N ALA A 121 -13.71 3.22 -8.65
CA ALA A 121 -13.01 2.05 -9.19
C ALA A 121 -13.89 0.78 -9.23
N PHE A 122 -14.74 0.55 -8.23
CA PHE A 122 -15.65 -0.61 -8.24
C PHE A 122 -16.83 -0.44 -9.19
N SER A 123 -17.38 0.77 -9.32
CA SER A 123 -18.44 1.05 -10.29
C SER A 123 -17.94 0.86 -11.73
N GLU A 124 -16.74 1.34 -12.04
CA GLU A 124 -16.07 1.13 -13.33
C GLU A 124 -15.81 -0.37 -13.59
N TYR A 125 -15.30 -1.08 -12.58
CA TYR A 125 -15.09 -2.53 -12.68
C TYR A 125 -16.34 -3.28 -13.02
N ARG A 126 -17.47 -2.97 -12.39
CA ARG A 126 -18.75 -3.66 -12.65
C ARG A 126 -19.19 -3.59 -14.11
N MET A 127 -18.80 -2.56 -14.83
CA MET A 127 -19.10 -2.33 -16.24
C MET A 127 -17.98 -2.80 -17.18
N SER A 128 -16.92 -3.38 -16.64
CA SER A 128 -15.70 -3.71 -17.37
C SER A 128 -15.77 -5.08 -18.07
N PRO A 129 -14.94 -5.29 -19.11
CA PRO A 129 -14.75 -6.60 -19.72
C PRO A 129 -14.25 -7.67 -18.73
N ALA A 130 -13.45 -7.29 -17.73
CA ALA A 130 -12.97 -8.21 -16.71
C ALA A 130 -14.10 -8.76 -15.86
N ALA A 131 -15.03 -7.89 -15.41
CA ALA A 131 -16.22 -8.32 -14.67
C ALA A 131 -17.10 -9.28 -15.49
N ALA A 132 -17.30 -8.99 -16.79
CA ALA A 132 -18.05 -9.85 -17.69
C ALA A 132 -17.41 -11.26 -17.87
N LYS A 133 -16.08 -11.35 -17.70
CA LYS A 133 -15.31 -12.62 -17.74
C LYS A 133 -15.19 -13.29 -16.37
N GLY A 134 -15.78 -12.72 -15.31
CA GLY A 134 -15.65 -13.22 -13.94
C GLY A 134 -14.25 -13.03 -13.30
N ILE A 135 -13.39 -12.20 -13.89
CA ILE A 135 -12.08 -11.85 -13.34
C ILE A 135 -12.30 -10.83 -12.23
N THR A 136 -11.87 -11.14 -11.02
CA THR A 136 -12.09 -10.33 -9.81
C THR A 136 -10.97 -9.30 -9.59
N CYS A 137 -11.22 -8.33 -8.69
CA CYS A 137 -10.18 -7.42 -8.22
C CYS A 137 -8.99 -8.19 -7.65
N GLN A 138 -9.26 -9.26 -6.91
CA GLN A 138 -8.25 -10.12 -6.29
C GLN A 138 -7.36 -10.82 -7.33
N ASP A 139 -7.92 -11.23 -8.48
CA ASP A 139 -7.16 -11.90 -9.54
C ASP A 139 -6.08 -10.99 -10.13
N CYS A 140 -6.32 -9.68 -10.17
CA CYS A 140 -5.39 -8.68 -10.67
C CYS A 140 -4.49 -8.11 -9.56
N HIS A 141 -5.06 -7.77 -8.38
CA HIS A 141 -4.34 -7.05 -7.32
C HIS A 141 -3.75 -7.96 -6.23
N MET A 142 -4.07 -9.26 -6.23
CA MET A 142 -3.53 -10.24 -5.31
C MET A 142 -2.90 -11.45 -6.03
N GLY A 143 -2.69 -11.34 -7.35
CA GLY A 143 -2.03 -12.33 -8.19
C GLY A 143 -0.49 -12.22 -8.16
N LYS A 144 0.19 -13.02 -9.00
CA LYS A 144 1.66 -13.02 -9.12
C LYS A 144 2.21 -11.68 -9.60
N ILE A 145 1.53 -11.07 -10.57
CA ILE A 145 1.89 -9.79 -11.18
C ILE A 145 0.78 -8.80 -10.85
N GLU A 146 1.13 -7.73 -10.19
CA GLU A 146 0.18 -6.70 -9.77
C GLU A 146 -0.44 -5.99 -10.98
N GLY A 147 -1.75 -5.76 -10.93
CA GLY A 147 -2.50 -5.15 -12.02
C GLY A 147 -2.82 -6.06 -13.20
N LYS A 148 -2.51 -7.37 -13.11
CA LYS A 148 -2.81 -8.36 -14.16
C LYS A 148 -3.39 -9.64 -13.60
N PRO A 149 -4.34 -10.29 -14.31
CA PRO A 149 -4.85 -11.61 -13.95
C PRO A 149 -3.80 -12.69 -14.26
N SER A 150 -2.78 -12.80 -13.41
CA SER A 150 -1.57 -13.61 -13.63
C SER A 150 -1.57 -14.95 -12.88
N GLY A 151 -2.70 -15.33 -12.28
CA GLY A 151 -2.79 -16.48 -11.38
C GLY A 151 -2.06 -16.24 -10.05
N TYR A 152 -1.85 -17.32 -9.31
CA TYR A 152 -1.35 -17.25 -7.93
C TYR A 152 -0.10 -18.09 -7.76
N ALA A 153 0.78 -17.69 -6.84
CA ALA A 153 1.90 -18.51 -6.41
C ALA A 153 1.42 -19.68 -5.53
N GLU A 154 2.28 -20.65 -5.32
CA GLU A 154 2.08 -21.73 -4.36
C GLU A 154 3.24 -21.76 -3.38
N GLY A 155 2.95 -22.07 -2.13
CA GLY A 155 3.94 -22.11 -1.08
C GLY A 155 3.31 -22.23 0.31
N PRO A 156 4.13 -22.27 1.37
CA PRO A 156 3.63 -22.19 2.73
C PRO A 156 3.03 -20.82 2.99
N ALA A 157 1.83 -20.79 3.57
CA ALA A 157 1.16 -19.52 3.90
C ALA A 157 1.84 -18.75 5.04
N ALA A 158 2.58 -19.46 5.88
CA ALA A 158 3.37 -18.88 6.95
C ALA A 158 4.55 -19.80 7.30
N VAL A 159 5.59 -19.21 7.87
CA VAL A 159 6.65 -19.91 8.57
C VAL A 159 6.53 -19.53 10.04
N ILE A 160 6.25 -20.48 10.88
CA ILE A 160 5.98 -20.26 12.31
C ILE A 160 7.18 -20.80 13.09
N GLY A 161 8.07 -19.92 13.53
CA GLY A 161 9.31 -20.30 14.22
C GLY A 161 10.09 -21.35 13.44
N ASP A 162 10.52 -21.02 12.25
CA ASP A 162 11.30 -21.87 11.34
C ASP A 162 10.57 -23.08 10.73
N VAL A 163 9.31 -23.35 11.14
CA VAL A 163 8.50 -24.45 10.60
C VAL A 163 7.51 -23.90 9.56
N PRO A 164 7.65 -24.27 8.28
CA PRO A 164 6.71 -23.87 7.25
C PRO A 164 5.38 -24.61 7.40
N THR A 165 4.29 -23.91 7.16
CA THR A 165 2.96 -24.53 7.03
C THR A 165 2.85 -25.28 5.69
N LYS A 166 1.81 -26.10 5.52
CA LYS A 166 1.56 -26.80 4.26
C LYS A 166 1.49 -25.83 3.07
N THR A 167 2.03 -26.28 1.96
CA THR A 167 1.94 -25.57 0.67
C THR A 167 0.48 -25.43 0.25
N ARG A 168 0.13 -24.23 -0.15
CA ARG A 168 -1.20 -23.88 -0.70
C ARG A 168 -1.09 -22.71 -1.69
N LYS A 169 -2.17 -22.42 -2.37
CA LYS A 169 -2.33 -21.18 -3.15
C LYS A 169 -2.09 -19.97 -2.26
N LEU A 170 -1.24 -19.06 -2.71
CA LEU A 170 -0.90 -17.83 -2.01
C LEU A 170 -1.51 -16.62 -2.73
N THR A 171 -2.26 -15.83 -2.00
CA THR A 171 -2.69 -14.50 -2.44
C THR A 171 -1.70 -13.45 -1.94
N ARG A 172 -1.26 -12.60 -2.83
CA ARG A 172 -0.37 -11.49 -2.51
C ARG A 172 -1.15 -10.41 -1.76
N HIS A 173 -0.58 -9.86 -0.70
CA HIS A 173 -1.22 -8.84 0.16
C HIS A 173 -0.49 -7.49 0.09
N LEU A 174 0.19 -7.22 -1.00
CA LEU A 174 0.96 -5.98 -1.12
C LEU A 174 0.07 -4.77 -1.43
N PHE A 175 -0.99 -4.98 -2.23
CA PHE A 175 -1.96 -3.94 -2.61
C PHE A 175 -1.30 -2.66 -3.14
N SER A 176 -0.35 -2.82 -4.04
CA SER A 176 0.34 -1.67 -4.62
C SER A 176 -0.62 -0.85 -5.48
N GLY A 177 -0.76 0.41 -5.13
CA GLY A 177 -1.48 1.40 -5.93
C GLY A 177 -0.53 2.38 -6.61
N PRO A 178 -1.03 3.30 -7.44
CA PRO A 178 -0.21 4.32 -8.08
C PRO A 178 0.25 5.41 -7.11
N ASP A 179 -0.38 5.51 -5.94
CA ASP A 179 -0.12 6.58 -4.98
C ASP A 179 1.25 6.45 -4.31
N TYR A 180 1.92 7.58 -4.21
CA TYR A 180 3.08 7.69 -3.35
C TYR A 180 2.62 7.95 -1.92
N PRO A 181 3.04 7.15 -0.94
CA PRO A 181 2.74 7.48 0.44
C PRO A 181 3.38 8.83 0.78
N ILE A 182 2.54 9.82 1.09
CA ILE A 182 3.00 11.10 1.64
C ILE A 182 3.49 10.82 3.04
N VAL A 183 4.80 10.68 3.20
CA VAL A 183 5.33 10.14 4.43
C VAL A 183 6.45 10.99 4.96
N HIS A 184 6.39 11.25 6.24
CA HIS A 184 7.62 11.37 7.00
C HIS A 184 8.17 9.95 7.22
N PRO A 185 9.40 9.62 6.79
CA PRO A 185 9.88 8.25 6.72
C PRO A 185 9.90 7.50 8.05
N GLY A 186 9.95 8.20 9.18
CA GLY A 186 9.90 7.57 10.50
C GLY A 186 8.49 7.20 10.97
N ILE A 187 7.44 7.71 10.29
CA ILE A 187 6.10 7.75 10.86
C ILE A 187 5.07 7.07 9.95
N PHE A 188 5.23 7.17 8.64
CA PHE A 188 4.31 6.64 7.65
C PHE A 188 5.05 5.87 6.54
N PRO A 189 4.55 4.70 6.14
CA PRO A 189 3.54 3.90 6.84
C PRO A 189 3.95 3.60 8.28
N HIS A 190 3.03 3.16 9.14
CA HIS A 190 3.31 2.98 10.56
C HIS A 190 4.58 2.17 10.81
N ASN A 191 5.48 2.73 11.59
CA ASN A 191 6.72 2.10 12.03
C ASN A 191 6.68 1.97 13.54
N GLN A 192 6.52 0.74 14.03
CA GLN A 192 6.39 0.46 15.46
C GLN A 192 7.61 0.92 16.24
N LYS A 193 8.82 0.60 15.76
CA LYS A 193 10.08 1.02 16.40
C LYS A 193 10.17 2.54 16.53
N ALA A 194 9.78 3.25 15.46
CA ALA A 194 9.76 4.70 15.49
C ALA A 194 8.73 5.25 16.49
N ALA A 195 7.55 4.64 16.57
CA ALA A 195 6.49 5.06 17.49
C ALA A 195 6.85 4.79 18.97
N GLU A 196 7.57 3.72 19.25
CA GLU A 196 8.08 3.40 20.60
C GLU A 196 9.25 4.30 21.00
N PHE A 197 10.05 4.73 20.04
CA PHE A 197 11.27 5.51 20.27
C PHE A 197 11.00 6.98 20.56
N LYS A 198 10.19 7.64 19.73
CA LYS A 198 9.86 9.07 19.84
C LYS A 198 8.42 9.34 19.39
N THR A 199 7.84 10.41 19.91
CA THR A 199 6.55 10.91 19.45
C THR A 199 6.63 11.43 18.01
N MET A 200 5.48 11.51 17.35
CA MET A 200 5.39 12.04 15.98
C MET A 200 5.91 13.49 15.90
N ARG A 201 5.61 14.32 16.91
CA ARG A 201 6.07 15.71 16.96
C ARG A 201 7.58 15.82 17.08
N GLU A 202 8.21 14.88 17.77
CA GLU A 202 9.68 14.80 17.88
C GLU A 202 10.30 14.34 16.56
N TRP A 203 9.72 13.31 15.93
CA TRP A 203 10.19 12.83 14.62
C TRP A 203 10.16 13.91 13.54
N LEU A 204 9.15 14.79 13.53
CA LEU A 204 9.09 15.92 12.59
C LEU A 204 10.25 16.90 12.74
N GLN A 205 10.97 16.87 13.85
CA GLN A 205 12.16 17.71 14.09
C GLN A 205 13.45 17.00 13.67
N PHE A 206 13.41 15.70 13.34
CA PHE A 206 14.60 14.94 12.94
C PHE A 206 15.01 15.28 11.50
N LYS A 207 16.22 15.81 11.34
CA LYS A 207 16.71 16.29 10.05
C LYS A 207 17.52 15.22 9.31
N HIS A 208 16.82 14.20 8.86
CA HIS A 208 17.43 13.10 8.10
C HIS A 208 18.26 13.58 6.92
N LYS A 209 17.76 14.56 6.14
CA LYS A 209 18.45 15.06 4.95
C LYS A 209 19.71 15.86 5.25
N GLU A 210 19.84 16.42 6.45
CA GLU A 210 21.06 17.10 6.91
C GLU A 210 22.15 16.11 7.32
N GLY A 211 21.82 14.82 7.44
CA GLY A 211 22.77 13.78 7.78
C GLY A 211 22.85 13.40 9.26
N TRP A 212 21.90 13.86 10.10
CA TRP A 212 21.89 13.50 11.52
C TRP A 212 21.98 11.99 11.73
N GLY A 213 22.81 11.55 12.66
CA GLY A 213 23.08 10.14 12.94
C GLY A 213 23.92 9.44 11.86
N THR A 214 24.77 10.19 11.16
CA THR A 214 25.82 9.63 10.31
C THR A 214 27.20 10.10 10.78
N ASP A 215 28.23 9.27 10.69
CA ASP A 215 29.61 9.64 11.07
C ASP A 215 30.01 10.94 10.40
N LYS A 216 29.74 11.08 9.11
CA LYS A 216 30.06 12.29 8.35
C LYS A 216 29.50 13.58 8.97
N PHE A 217 28.30 13.53 9.53
CA PHE A 217 27.68 14.70 10.16
C PHE A 217 28.13 14.85 11.61
N GLU A 218 28.12 13.76 12.39
CA GLU A 218 28.40 13.78 13.82
C GLU A 218 29.86 14.15 14.11
N ASP A 219 30.79 13.75 13.25
CA ASP A 219 32.22 14.12 13.36
C ASP A 219 32.52 15.58 12.94
N ALA A 220 31.59 16.20 12.20
CA ALA A 220 31.78 17.53 11.62
C ALA A 220 30.66 18.53 12.01
N ILE A 221 30.07 18.38 13.18
CA ILE A 221 29.05 19.28 13.67
C ILE A 221 29.57 20.72 13.72
N PRO A 222 28.89 21.67 13.04
CA PRO A 222 29.33 23.08 13.07
C PRO A 222 29.36 23.66 14.48
N ALA A 223 30.33 24.48 14.78
CA ALA A 223 30.40 25.17 16.07
C ALA A 223 29.12 25.96 16.33
N GLY A 224 28.52 25.76 17.50
CA GLY A 224 27.28 26.43 17.87
C GLY A 224 26.00 25.82 17.29
N TYR A 225 26.08 24.68 16.60
CA TYR A 225 24.89 23.96 16.13
C TYR A 225 24.00 23.54 17.30
N LYS A 226 22.71 23.85 17.21
CA LYS A 226 21.74 23.57 18.28
C LYS A 226 20.75 22.51 17.84
N PHE A 227 20.79 21.38 18.52
CA PHE A 227 19.76 20.33 18.35
C PHE A 227 18.50 20.69 19.16
N PRO A 228 17.31 20.37 18.65
CA PRO A 228 16.10 20.36 19.46
C PRO A 228 16.27 19.41 20.66
N LYS A 229 15.58 19.71 21.77
CA LYS A 229 15.68 18.91 23.00
C LYS A 229 15.55 17.40 22.82
N PRO A 230 14.62 16.86 22.00
CA PRO A 230 14.47 15.43 21.79
C PRO A 230 15.68 14.76 21.07
N TRP A 231 16.53 15.57 20.41
CA TRP A 231 17.60 15.11 19.53
C TRP A 231 19.00 15.54 19.97
N GLN A 232 19.14 15.89 21.23
CA GLN A 232 20.44 16.32 21.80
C GLN A 232 21.44 15.14 21.94
N SER A 233 20.92 13.93 22.24
CA SER A 233 21.74 12.73 22.32
C SER A 233 22.25 12.32 20.95
N VAL A 234 23.53 12.06 20.82
CA VAL A 234 24.15 11.50 19.62
C VAL A 234 23.66 10.08 19.38
N ASP A 235 23.54 9.28 20.43
CA ASP A 235 23.05 7.90 20.36
C ASP A 235 21.63 7.86 19.81
N ASP A 236 20.74 8.73 20.32
CA ASP A 236 19.36 8.84 19.79
C ASP A 236 19.33 9.17 18.28
N ARG A 237 20.28 9.95 17.79
CA ARG A 237 20.34 10.28 16.36
C ARG A 237 20.85 9.11 15.52
N TYR A 238 21.78 8.31 16.01
CA TYR A 238 22.19 7.06 15.36
C TYR A 238 21.07 6.03 15.36
N ASP A 239 20.42 5.81 16.50
CA ASP A 239 19.28 4.87 16.61
C ASP A 239 18.12 5.29 15.68
N ALA A 240 17.82 6.57 15.63
CA ALA A 240 16.82 7.11 14.70
C ALA A 240 17.20 6.81 13.24
N ARG A 241 18.47 6.96 12.88
CA ARG A 241 18.95 6.67 11.53
C ARG A 241 18.79 5.20 11.16
N GLU A 242 19.06 4.28 12.08
CA GLU A 242 18.93 2.85 11.86
C GLU A 242 17.42 2.46 11.70
N ILE A 243 16.55 3.00 12.55
CA ILE A 243 15.10 2.83 12.43
C ILE A 243 14.60 3.29 11.07
N LEU A 244 15.06 4.46 10.60
CA LEU A 244 14.65 5.00 9.30
C LEU A 244 15.20 4.19 8.12
N LYS A 245 16.37 3.58 8.25
CA LYS A 245 16.98 2.79 7.19
C LYS A 245 16.10 1.63 6.77
N GLU A 246 15.61 0.83 7.72
CA GLU A 246 14.67 -0.26 7.45
C GLU A 246 13.41 0.26 6.74
N GLN A 247 12.89 1.39 7.21
CA GLN A 247 11.69 2.00 6.61
C GLN A 247 11.95 2.46 5.17
N PHE A 248 13.11 3.02 4.88
CA PHE A 248 13.46 3.41 3.51
C PHE A 248 13.58 2.21 2.57
N GLU A 249 14.12 1.09 3.03
CA GLU A 249 14.20 -0.14 2.24
C GLU A 249 12.80 -0.65 1.86
N LEU A 250 11.85 -0.64 2.81
CA LEU A 250 10.45 -0.99 2.56
C LEU A 250 9.78 0.00 1.58
N LEU A 251 10.06 1.30 1.70
CA LEU A 251 9.53 2.32 0.79
C LEU A 251 10.07 2.17 -0.64
N GLU A 252 11.35 1.82 -0.81
CA GLU A 252 11.92 1.53 -2.14
C GLU A 252 11.35 0.25 -2.73
N PHE A 253 11.05 -0.76 -1.92
CA PHE A 253 10.32 -1.95 -2.38
C PHE A 253 8.91 -1.58 -2.84
N ALA A 254 8.16 -0.83 -2.06
CA ALA A 254 6.82 -0.36 -2.41
C ALA A 254 6.82 0.51 -3.68
N LYS A 255 7.85 1.35 -3.87
CA LYS A 255 8.04 2.16 -5.07
C LYS A 255 8.21 1.30 -6.33
N ARG A 256 9.00 0.24 -6.28
CA ARG A 256 9.15 -0.68 -7.42
C ARG A 256 7.84 -1.34 -7.80
N ALA A 257 7.10 -1.84 -6.82
CA ALA A 257 5.80 -2.46 -7.03
C ALA A 257 4.77 -1.48 -7.63
N ARG A 258 4.74 -0.24 -7.13
CA ARG A 258 3.91 0.83 -7.68
C ARG A 258 4.24 1.14 -9.14
N LEU A 259 5.51 1.26 -9.49
CA LEU A 259 5.93 1.51 -10.87
C LEU A 259 5.55 0.36 -11.81
N GLU A 260 5.54 -0.88 -11.32
CA GLU A 260 5.05 -2.04 -12.07
C GLU A 260 3.56 -1.91 -12.37
N VAL A 261 2.75 -1.56 -11.37
CA VAL A 261 1.30 -1.33 -11.56
C VAL A 261 1.05 -0.23 -12.59
N LEU A 262 1.75 0.90 -12.49
CA LEU A 262 1.62 2.02 -13.44
C LEU A 262 1.99 1.59 -14.87
N ARG A 263 3.07 0.83 -15.06
CA ARG A 263 3.47 0.30 -16.38
C ARG A 263 2.46 -0.68 -16.95
N ASN A 264 1.73 -1.39 -16.09
CA ASN A 264 0.65 -2.29 -16.50
C ASN A 264 -0.64 -1.53 -16.84
N GLY A 265 -0.85 -0.36 -16.23
CA GLY A 265 -2.06 0.45 -16.39
C GLY A 265 -2.12 1.23 -17.71
N TYR A 266 -0.98 1.60 -18.30
CA TYR A 266 -0.92 2.39 -19.54
C TYR A 266 -0.14 1.67 -20.62
N LYS A 267 -0.57 1.84 -21.86
CA LYS A 267 0.15 1.36 -23.05
C LYS A 267 0.29 2.47 -24.06
N LEU A 268 1.49 2.62 -24.59
CA LEU A 268 1.78 3.44 -25.74
C LEU A 268 1.94 2.51 -26.95
N ASP A 269 1.21 2.80 -28.02
CA ASP A 269 1.41 2.17 -29.32
C ASP A 269 2.60 2.82 -30.05
N ASP A 270 2.97 2.25 -31.19
CA ASP A 270 4.04 2.78 -32.03
C ASP A 270 3.75 4.21 -32.46
N VAL A 271 4.82 4.99 -32.62
CA VAL A 271 4.74 6.32 -33.18
C VAL A 271 4.52 6.24 -34.68
N VAL A 272 3.43 6.80 -35.17
CA VAL A 272 3.12 6.89 -36.61
C VAL A 272 3.49 8.29 -37.10
N VAL A 273 4.51 8.37 -37.95
CA VAL A 273 4.94 9.61 -38.56
C VAL A 273 4.04 9.92 -39.77
N ASP A 274 3.31 11.01 -39.71
CA ASP A 274 2.44 11.47 -40.82
C ASP A 274 3.19 12.36 -41.81
N ARG A 275 4.17 13.14 -41.33
CA ARG A 275 4.99 14.03 -42.14
C ARG A 275 6.35 14.24 -41.48
N ALA A 276 7.39 14.23 -42.29
CA ALA A 276 8.74 14.63 -41.90
C ALA A 276 9.43 15.28 -43.09
N ASP A 277 9.38 16.61 -43.16
CA ASP A 277 9.92 17.42 -44.25
C ASP A 277 10.46 18.77 -43.74
N VAL A 278 10.84 19.66 -44.64
CA VAL A 278 11.32 21.01 -44.28
C VAL A 278 10.27 21.86 -43.55
N GLY A 279 9.01 21.52 -43.65
CA GLY A 279 7.91 22.17 -42.94
C GLY A 279 7.69 21.62 -41.51
N GLY A 280 8.44 20.60 -41.12
CA GLY A 280 8.43 20.05 -39.76
C GLY A 280 8.08 18.55 -39.66
N LEU A 281 7.92 18.11 -38.42
CA LEU A 281 7.55 16.77 -38.06
C LEU A 281 6.11 16.72 -37.52
N ALA A 282 5.27 15.89 -38.13
CA ALA A 282 3.93 15.56 -37.62
C ALA A 282 3.83 14.07 -37.35
N PHE A 283 3.37 13.68 -36.18
CA PHE A 283 3.23 12.29 -35.77
C PHE A 283 2.06 12.09 -34.86
N ARG A 284 1.63 10.84 -34.72
CA ARG A 284 0.60 10.40 -33.80
C ARG A 284 1.14 9.28 -32.91
N VAL A 285 0.76 9.30 -31.65
CA VAL A 285 0.94 8.20 -30.72
C VAL A 285 -0.40 7.91 -30.07
N LYS A 286 -0.75 6.63 -29.97
CA LYS A 286 -1.97 6.20 -29.31
C LYS A 286 -1.67 5.75 -27.88
N VAL A 287 -2.33 6.39 -26.94
CA VAL A 287 -2.31 5.98 -25.52
C VAL A 287 -3.54 5.15 -25.25
N ARG A 288 -3.36 3.98 -24.67
CA ARG A 288 -4.44 3.04 -24.35
C ARG A 288 -4.46 2.68 -22.88
N ASN A 289 -5.66 2.36 -22.36
CA ASN A 289 -5.82 1.65 -21.11
C ASN A 289 -5.15 0.26 -21.22
N GLY A 290 -4.31 -0.07 -20.26
CA GLY A 290 -3.56 -1.31 -20.20
C GLY A 290 -4.29 -2.44 -19.47
N THR A 291 -5.47 -2.14 -18.88
CA THR A 291 -6.28 -3.12 -18.14
C THR A 291 -7.71 -3.20 -18.69
N ASP A 292 -8.31 -4.37 -18.57
CA ASP A 292 -9.73 -4.60 -18.86
C ASP A 292 -10.62 -4.40 -17.61
N GLY A 293 -10.03 -4.05 -16.46
CA GLY A 293 -10.70 -4.09 -15.16
C GLY A 293 -11.43 -2.80 -14.77
N HIS A 294 -10.92 -1.66 -15.17
CA HIS A 294 -11.47 -0.35 -14.85
C HIS A 294 -10.80 0.72 -15.73
N ASN A 295 -11.24 1.97 -15.62
CA ASN A 295 -10.58 3.09 -16.30
C ASN A 295 -9.16 3.33 -15.76
N VAL A 296 -8.34 4.03 -16.53
CA VAL A 296 -7.02 4.51 -16.10
C VAL A 296 -6.90 5.97 -16.56
N PRO A 297 -6.77 6.92 -15.65
CA PRO A 297 -6.75 6.79 -14.19
C PRO A 297 -8.08 6.35 -13.58
N THR A 298 -8.05 5.82 -12.36
CA THR A 298 -9.21 5.39 -11.57
C THR A 298 -9.10 5.85 -10.11
N GLY A 299 -10.06 5.51 -9.29
CA GLY A 299 -10.13 5.92 -7.89
C GLY A 299 -10.48 7.40 -7.77
N PHE A 300 -9.60 8.16 -7.17
CA PHE A 300 -9.73 9.63 -7.09
C PHE A 300 -9.29 10.29 -8.40
N THR A 301 -10.06 10.15 -9.45
CA THR A 301 -9.68 10.61 -10.79
C THR A 301 -9.36 12.10 -10.85
N GLY A 302 -10.05 12.92 -10.06
CA GLY A 302 -9.81 14.36 -9.94
C GLY A 302 -8.44 14.75 -9.39
N GLU A 303 -7.78 13.83 -8.67
CA GLU A 303 -6.45 14.03 -8.08
C GLU A 303 -5.33 13.41 -8.95
N ARG A 304 -5.67 12.88 -10.13
CA ARG A 304 -4.72 12.22 -11.02
C ARG A 304 -4.30 13.13 -12.14
N LEU A 305 -3.03 13.47 -12.19
CA LEU A 305 -2.43 14.17 -13.30
C LEU A 305 -1.74 13.15 -14.23
N VAL A 306 -2.25 13.07 -15.47
CA VAL A 306 -1.70 12.19 -16.51
C VAL A 306 -1.40 13.02 -17.74
N TRP A 307 -0.16 12.97 -18.21
CA TRP A 307 0.26 13.72 -19.39
C TRP A 307 1.23 12.93 -20.25
N LEU A 308 1.40 13.35 -21.47
CA LEU A 308 2.37 12.79 -22.39
C LEU A 308 3.62 13.68 -22.44
N GLN A 309 4.78 13.12 -22.11
CA GLN A 309 6.05 13.78 -22.34
C GLN A 309 6.60 13.39 -23.71
N VAL A 310 6.94 14.38 -24.52
CA VAL A 310 7.51 14.20 -25.86
C VAL A 310 8.89 14.81 -25.90
N THR A 311 9.89 14.00 -26.27
CA THR A 311 11.26 14.45 -26.48
C THR A 311 11.69 14.06 -27.90
N VAL A 312 12.00 15.04 -28.75
CA VAL A 312 12.55 14.81 -30.08
C VAL A 312 14.04 15.11 -30.08
N LYS A 313 14.82 14.16 -30.60
CA LYS A 313 16.27 14.26 -30.70
C LYS A 313 16.70 14.21 -32.15
N ASP A 314 17.78 14.97 -32.48
CA ASP A 314 18.46 14.87 -33.77
C ASP A 314 19.32 13.58 -33.84
N ARG A 315 20.04 13.40 -34.97
CA ARG A 315 20.92 12.25 -35.17
C ARG A 315 22.09 12.17 -34.19
N ASP A 316 22.51 13.30 -33.67
CA ASP A 316 23.63 13.42 -32.74
C ASP A 316 23.17 13.28 -31.29
N GLY A 317 21.85 13.10 -31.05
CA GLY A 317 21.26 12.92 -29.75
C GLY A 317 20.88 14.21 -29.03
N ASN A 318 21.04 15.38 -29.66
CA ASN A 318 20.65 16.64 -29.08
C ASN A 318 19.12 16.77 -29.05
N VAL A 319 18.58 17.32 -27.96
CA VAL A 319 17.14 17.58 -27.84
C VAL A 319 16.79 18.81 -28.69
N VAL A 320 15.94 18.61 -29.69
CA VAL A 320 15.47 19.68 -30.60
C VAL A 320 14.01 20.08 -30.31
N PHE A 321 13.28 19.27 -29.54
CA PHE A 321 11.94 19.61 -29.09
C PHE A 321 11.65 18.88 -27.77
N LEU A 322 10.99 19.57 -26.85
CA LEU A 322 10.54 19.03 -25.58
C LEU A 322 9.14 19.58 -25.26
N SER A 323 8.24 18.70 -24.82
CA SER A 323 6.90 19.06 -24.35
C SER A 323 6.46 18.13 -23.24
N GLY A 324 5.71 18.62 -22.28
CA GLY A 324 5.30 17.86 -21.10
C GLY A 324 6.46 17.61 -20.12
N ASP A 325 7.48 18.44 -20.14
CA ASP A 325 8.51 18.51 -19.11
C ASP A 325 7.97 19.24 -17.87
N ARG A 326 8.65 19.06 -16.79
CA ARG A 326 8.35 19.74 -15.53
C ARG A 326 9.43 20.77 -15.23
N ASP A 327 9.01 21.90 -14.70
CA ASP A 327 9.93 22.86 -14.12
C ASP A 327 10.46 22.41 -12.74
N ALA A 328 11.27 23.25 -12.10
CA ALA A 328 11.84 22.96 -10.79
C ALA A 328 10.77 22.85 -9.67
N ASN A 329 9.58 23.40 -9.88
CA ASN A 329 8.45 23.32 -8.94
C ASN A 329 7.54 22.13 -9.23
N GLY A 330 7.74 21.44 -10.35
CA GLY A 330 6.98 20.27 -10.76
C GLY A 330 5.74 20.58 -11.62
N ASP A 331 5.63 21.83 -12.11
CA ASP A 331 4.57 22.30 -13.01
C ASP A 331 4.89 22.02 -14.49
#